data_d2a67dfc4270ad29dcfd762160999a23
#
_entry.id   d2a67dfc4270ad29dcfd762160999a23
#
_cell.length_a   1.000
_cell.length_b   1.000
_cell.length_c   1.000
_cell.angle_alpha   90.00
_cell.angle_beta   90.00
_cell.angle_gamma   90.00
#
_symmetry.space_group_name_H-M   'P 1'
#
loop_
_entity.id
_entity.type
_entity.pdbx_description
1 polymer ?
#
loop_
_entity_poly.entity_id
_entity_poly.type
_entity_poly.pdbx_seq_one_letter_code
_entity_poly.pdbx_strand_id
1 'polypeptide(L)'
;ALSFLKTLHKNSNAKQFKIFPMAADACPRGLDIEKQIWRRLSQFDLLSEKYSELEQFLNYEFKPLFKEITSWSKVSWPSKPSYIESIQKDKLILSPSDFGFHNSLRSQNDNLIFHDFEYFGWDDPVKLISDFSHHAAMNLSKELEQIWFSEVSTIYGKHLIERLSAAWPMYGLNWCLIILNEFKDEFWSRR
;
A
#
# COMPACT_ATOMS: atom_id res chain seq x y z
N ALA A 1 13.93 3.12 8.90
CA ALA A 1 12.49 3.03 8.65
C ALA A 1 11.72 2.80 9.96
N LEU A 2 11.92 1.69 10.65
CA LEU A 2 11.16 1.32 11.87
C LEU A 2 11.24 2.36 12.99
N SER A 3 12.42 2.93 13.25
CA SER A 3 12.58 4.00 14.25
C SER A 3 11.74 5.24 13.92
N PHE A 4 11.68 5.63 12.64
CA PHE A 4 10.82 6.72 12.19
C PHE A 4 9.34 6.42 12.45
N LEU A 5 8.86 5.23 12.08
CA LEU A 5 7.47 4.84 12.30
C LEU A 5 7.11 4.74 13.79
N LYS A 6 8.01 4.21 14.64
CA LYS A 6 7.84 4.19 16.10
C LYS A 6 7.66 5.61 16.66
N THR A 7 8.50 6.56 16.20
CA THR A 7 8.43 7.96 16.63
C THR A 7 7.13 8.62 16.15
N LEU A 8 6.76 8.40 14.88
CA LEU A 8 5.53 8.95 14.31
C LEU A 8 4.29 8.42 15.07
N HIS A 9 4.22 7.11 15.29
CA HIS A 9 3.12 6.47 16.01
C HIS A 9 3.00 6.97 17.45
N LYS A 10 4.12 7.05 18.18
CA LYS A 10 4.15 7.58 19.56
C LYS A 10 3.58 8.99 19.67
N ASN A 11 3.82 9.83 18.66
CA ASN A 11 3.40 11.24 18.66
C ASN A 11 2.04 11.47 17.96
N SER A 12 1.45 10.46 17.33
CA SER A 12 0.23 10.61 16.52
C SER A 12 -0.99 11.15 17.28
N ASN A 13 -1.04 10.97 18.61
CA ASN A 13 -2.13 11.47 19.46
C ASN A 13 -2.05 12.97 19.77
N ALA A 14 -0.95 13.65 19.40
CA ALA A 14 -0.81 15.09 19.65
C ALA A 14 -1.88 15.88 18.87
N LYS A 15 -2.41 16.94 19.51
CA LYS A 15 -3.53 17.75 18.95
C LYS A 15 -3.28 18.23 17.52
N GLN A 16 -2.04 18.56 17.22
CA GLN A 16 -1.61 19.05 15.90
C GLN A 16 -1.82 18.04 14.77
N PHE A 17 -1.83 16.74 15.06
CA PHE A 17 -2.02 15.72 14.03
C PHE A 17 -3.49 15.39 13.78
N LYS A 18 -4.40 15.75 14.67
CA LYS A 18 -5.84 15.50 14.50
C LYS A 18 -6.47 16.25 13.32
N ILE A 19 -5.81 17.30 12.83
CA ILE A 19 -6.26 18.11 11.69
C ILE A 19 -5.89 17.51 10.33
N PHE A 20 -4.99 16.53 10.29
CA PHE A 20 -4.62 15.90 9.01
C PHE A 20 -5.80 15.17 8.40
N PRO A 21 -5.98 15.26 7.07
CA PRO A 21 -6.98 14.49 6.33
C PRO A 21 -6.61 13.00 6.29
N MET A 22 -7.43 12.19 5.65
CA MET A 22 -7.04 10.87 5.19
C MET A 22 -5.89 11.01 4.20
N ALA A 23 -4.97 10.06 4.22
CA ALA A 23 -3.87 9.98 3.25
C ALA A 23 -4.43 9.91 1.81
N ALA A 24 -3.66 10.39 0.86
CA ALA A 24 -4.03 10.19 -0.53
C ALA A 24 -4.13 8.68 -0.84
N ASP A 25 -5.19 8.30 -1.53
CA ASP A 25 -5.48 6.88 -1.82
C ASP A 25 -5.61 5.98 -0.58
N ALA A 26 -6.03 6.52 0.57
CA ALA A 26 -6.26 5.74 1.80
C ALA A 26 -7.26 4.60 1.58
N CYS A 27 -6.97 3.44 2.18
CA CYS A 27 -7.77 2.23 2.04
C CYS A 27 -8.22 1.67 3.41
N PRO A 28 -9.11 2.36 4.15
CA PRO A 28 -9.57 1.91 5.46
C PRO A 28 -10.53 0.70 5.40
N ARG A 29 -10.90 0.23 4.21
CA ARG A 29 -11.78 -0.93 3.95
C ARG A 29 -11.15 -1.86 2.91
N GLY A 30 -11.44 -3.14 2.95
CA GLY A 30 -11.09 -4.05 1.86
C GLY A 30 -11.69 -3.61 0.51
N LEU A 31 -12.92 -3.10 0.53
CA LEU A 31 -13.57 -2.54 -0.65
C LEU A 31 -12.81 -1.36 -1.28
N ASP A 32 -12.05 -0.57 -0.50
CA ASP A 32 -11.28 0.55 -1.04
C ASP A 32 -10.08 0.05 -1.86
N ILE A 33 -9.45 -1.04 -1.43
CA ILE A 33 -8.37 -1.70 -2.17
C ILE A 33 -8.90 -2.20 -3.52
N GLU A 34 -10.04 -2.89 -3.51
CA GLU A 34 -10.70 -3.39 -4.73
C GLU A 34 -11.00 -2.26 -5.71
N LYS A 35 -11.58 -1.15 -5.22
CA LYS A 35 -11.87 0.05 -6.03
C LYS A 35 -10.61 0.70 -6.57
N GLN A 36 -9.52 0.73 -5.79
CA GLN A 36 -8.25 1.29 -6.24
C GLN A 36 -7.67 0.48 -7.40
N ILE A 37 -7.70 -0.86 -7.30
CA ILE A 37 -7.27 -1.75 -8.38
C ILE A 37 -8.11 -1.52 -9.65
N TRP A 38 -9.45 -1.48 -9.53
CA TRP A 38 -10.34 -1.20 -10.65
C TRP A 38 -10.05 0.15 -11.31
N ARG A 39 -9.87 1.21 -10.52
CA ARG A 39 -9.54 2.54 -11.03
C ARG A 39 -8.21 2.56 -11.78
N ARG A 40 -7.19 1.84 -11.29
CA ARG A 40 -5.90 1.73 -11.99
C ARG A 40 -6.02 0.88 -13.25
N LEU A 41 -6.72 -0.23 -13.19
CA LEU A 41 -6.93 -1.12 -14.32
C LEU A 41 -7.62 -0.40 -15.49
N SER A 42 -8.66 0.40 -15.22
CA SER A 42 -9.36 1.15 -16.25
C SER A 42 -8.49 2.20 -16.98
N GLN A 43 -7.38 2.61 -16.39
CA GLN A 43 -6.44 3.52 -17.05
C GLN A 43 -5.64 2.84 -18.18
N PHE A 44 -5.69 1.51 -18.25
CA PHE A 44 -5.00 0.73 -19.29
C PHE A 44 -5.92 0.34 -20.46
N ASP A 45 -7.23 0.64 -20.42
CA ASP A 45 -8.16 0.22 -21.48
C ASP A 45 -7.76 0.75 -22.86
N LEU A 46 -7.37 2.04 -22.97
CA LEU A 46 -6.88 2.63 -24.23
C LEU A 46 -5.44 2.23 -24.59
N LEU A 47 -4.62 1.93 -23.58
CA LEU A 47 -3.22 1.56 -23.80
C LEU A 47 -3.10 0.10 -24.27
N SER A 48 -3.98 -0.76 -23.83
CA SER A 48 -4.02 -2.16 -24.27
C SER A 48 -4.29 -2.30 -25.76
N GLU A 49 -5.05 -1.37 -26.37
CA GLU A 49 -5.24 -1.33 -27.83
C GLU A 49 -3.93 -1.08 -28.60
N LYS A 50 -2.97 -0.34 -28.00
CA LYS A 50 -1.67 -0.04 -28.58
C LYS A 50 -0.65 -1.15 -28.37
N TYR A 51 -0.74 -1.90 -27.29
CA TYR A 51 0.21 -2.94 -26.88
C TYR A 51 -0.48 -4.30 -26.72
N SER A 52 -0.41 -5.15 -27.74
CA SER A 52 -1.09 -6.44 -27.78
C SER A 52 -0.68 -7.40 -26.64
N GLU A 53 0.58 -7.38 -26.23
CA GLU A 53 1.08 -8.19 -25.10
C GLU A 53 0.49 -7.72 -23.78
N LEU A 54 0.35 -6.39 -23.59
CA LEU A 54 -0.30 -5.83 -22.42
C LEU A 54 -1.79 -6.21 -22.38
N GLU A 55 -2.47 -6.16 -23.53
CA GLU A 55 -3.86 -6.58 -23.65
C GLU A 55 -4.04 -8.04 -23.27
N GLN A 56 -3.20 -8.92 -23.81
CA GLN A 56 -3.22 -10.35 -23.48
C GLN A 56 -3.00 -10.59 -21.99
N PHE A 57 -1.96 -10.00 -21.40
CA PHE A 57 -1.68 -10.10 -19.98
C PHE A 57 -2.87 -9.62 -19.12
N LEU A 58 -3.41 -8.43 -19.43
CA LEU A 58 -4.51 -7.87 -18.64
C LEU A 58 -5.78 -8.73 -18.74
N ASN A 59 -6.12 -9.24 -19.92
CA ASN A 59 -7.37 -9.96 -20.13
C ASN A 59 -7.30 -11.44 -19.70
N TYR A 60 -6.18 -12.11 -19.94
CA TYR A 60 -6.10 -13.57 -19.73
C TYR A 60 -5.39 -13.98 -18.44
N GLU A 61 -4.59 -13.08 -17.84
CA GLU A 61 -3.88 -13.38 -16.61
C GLU A 61 -4.34 -12.48 -15.46
N PHE A 62 -4.24 -11.15 -15.61
CA PHE A 62 -4.50 -10.23 -14.50
C PHE A 62 -5.98 -10.22 -14.08
N LYS A 63 -6.93 -10.00 -14.99
CA LYS A 63 -8.36 -9.90 -14.64
C LYS A 63 -8.92 -11.18 -14.03
N PRO A 64 -8.60 -12.39 -14.54
CA PRO A 64 -9.01 -13.65 -13.89
C PRO A 64 -8.44 -13.78 -12.48
N LEU A 65 -7.14 -13.55 -12.32
CA LEU A 65 -6.46 -13.60 -11.02
C LEU A 65 -7.02 -12.57 -10.03
N PHE A 66 -7.29 -11.36 -10.49
CA PHE A 66 -7.90 -10.32 -9.66
C PHE A 66 -9.28 -10.75 -9.14
N LYS A 67 -10.10 -11.37 -9.98
CA LYS A 67 -11.42 -11.91 -9.57
C LYS A 67 -11.28 -13.00 -8.52
N GLU A 68 -10.34 -13.92 -8.70
CA GLU A 68 -10.07 -15.02 -7.78
C GLU A 68 -9.57 -14.48 -6.43
N ILE A 69 -8.52 -13.64 -6.43
CA ILE A 69 -7.95 -13.05 -5.22
C ILE A 69 -8.98 -12.19 -4.48
N THR A 70 -9.80 -11.41 -5.19
CA THR A 70 -10.85 -10.61 -4.57
C THR A 70 -11.88 -11.49 -3.86
N SER A 71 -12.29 -12.58 -4.49
CA SER A 71 -13.24 -13.54 -3.91
C SER A 71 -12.65 -14.21 -2.66
N TRP A 72 -11.40 -14.65 -2.74
CA TRP A 72 -10.68 -15.23 -1.63
C TRP A 72 -10.49 -14.22 -0.48
N SER A 73 -10.07 -12.99 -0.80
CA SER A 73 -9.88 -11.91 0.18
C SER A 73 -11.17 -11.63 0.97
N LYS A 74 -12.32 -11.56 0.26
CA LYS A 74 -13.63 -11.36 0.90
C LYS A 74 -13.99 -12.46 1.89
N VAL A 75 -13.69 -13.70 1.56
CA VAL A 75 -13.94 -14.88 2.44
C VAL A 75 -12.96 -14.91 3.62
N SER A 76 -11.71 -14.55 3.38
CA SER A 76 -10.63 -14.55 4.38
C SER A 76 -10.63 -13.31 5.27
N TRP A 77 -11.43 -12.29 4.94
CA TRP A 77 -11.48 -11.04 5.70
C TRP A 77 -12.12 -11.28 7.06
N PRO A 78 -11.61 -10.66 8.16
CA PRO A 78 -12.23 -10.80 9.46
C PRO A 78 -13.66 -10.27 9.47
N SER A 79 -14.49 -10.85 10.36
CA SER A 79 -15.89 -10.45 10.46
C SER A 79 -16.08 -9.03 11.00
N LYS A 80 -15.09 -8.51 11.75
CA LYS A 80 -15.12 -7.15 12.35
C LYS A 80 -13.75 -6.50 12.32
N PRO A 81 -13.59 -5.33 11.63
CA PRO A 81 -14.58 -4.81 10.69
C PRO A 81 -14.70 -5.71 9.46
N SER A 82 -15.87 -5.82 8.90
CA SER A 82 -16.10 -6.58 7.66
C SER A 82 -15.40 -5.92 6.46
N TYR A 83 -15.33 -6.62 5.34
CA TYR A 83 -14.67 -6.15 4.11
C TYR A 83 -15.16 -4.77 3.62
N ILE A 84 -16.45 -4.45 3.87
CA ILE A 84 -17.07 -3.18 3.44
C ILE A 84 -17.09 -2.11 4.54
N GLU A 85 -16.73 -2.46 5.78
CA GLU A 85 -16.71 -1.53 6.90
C GLU A 85 -15.32 -0.92 7.08
N SER A 86 -15.31 0.38 7.39
CA SER A 86 -14.06 1.06 7.74
C SER A 86 -13.54 0.58 9.08
N ILE A 87 -12.22 0.49 9.21
CA ILE A 87 -11.60 0.30 10.52
C ILE A 87 -11.95 1.49 11.43
N GLN A 88 -11.94 1.24 12.73
CA GLN A 88 -12.21 2.25 13.73
C GLN A 88 -11.17 3.37 13.67
N LYS A 89 -11.57 4.61 13.95
CA LYS A 89 -10.69 5.79 13.87
C LYS A 89 -9.45 5.69 14.77
N ASP A 90 -9.58 5.03 15.91
CA ASP A 90 -8.47 4.79 16.85
C ASP A 90 -7.49 3.72 16.37
N LYS A 91 -7.80 3.02 15.29
CA LYS A 91 -6.94 2.04 14.61
C LYS A 91 -6.25 2.60 13.37
N LEU A 92 -6.67 3.78 12.92
CA LEU A 92 -5.94 4.50 11.87
C LEU A 92 -4.59 4.97 12.40
N ILE A 93 -3.63 5.04 11.51
CA ILE A 93 -2.29 5.57 11.79
C ILE A 93 -2.01 6.80 10.93
N LEU A 94 -1.11 7.66 11.38
CA LEU A 94 -0.50 8.62 10.47
C LEU A 94 0.46 7.86 9.54
N SER A 95 0.15 7.89 8.26
CA SER A 95 0.91 7.22 7.21
C SER A 95 1.66 8.23 6.36
N PRO A 96 2.98 8.02 6.13
CA PRO A 96 3.71 8.76 5.12
C PRO A 96 3.24 8.46 3.69
N SER A 97 2.42 7.42 3.52
CA SER A 97 1.92 6.88 2.25
C SER A 97 3.02 6.29 1.39
N ASP A 98 3.63 7.04 0.51
CA ASP A 98 4.75 6.60 -0.34
C ASP A 98 6.06 6.48 0.48
N PHE A 99 6.06 5.53 1.41
CA PHE A 99 7.12 5.36 2.39
C PHE A 99 8.10 4.24 1.99
N GLY A 100 9.35 4.62 1.80
CA GLY A 100 10.38 3.65 1.45
C GLY A 100 11.78 4.28 1.37
N PHE A 101 12.79 3.44 1.10
CA PHE A 101 14.17 3.92 0.97
C PHE A 101 14.39 4.78 -0.28
N HIS A 102 13.51 4.67 -1.28
CA HIS A 102 13.53 5.53 -2.47
C HIS A 102 13.23 6.99 -2.11
N ASN A 103 12.47 7.25 -1.04
CA ASN A 103 12.16 8.56 -0.49
C ASN A 103 12.97 8.85 0.78
N SER A 104 14.25 8.46 0.79
CA SER A 104 15.13 8.73 1.93
C SER A 104 16.52 9.17 1.49
N LEU A 105 17.13 10.01 2.33
CA LEU A 105 18.52 10.46 2.19
C LEU A 105 19.32 9.95 3.38
N ARG A 106 20.55 9.53 3.12
CA ARG A 106 21.50 9.15 4.16
C ARG A 106 22.30 10.38 4.59
N SER A 107 22.19 10.76 5.86
CA SER A 107 22.96 11.87 6.42
C SER A 107 24.42 11.49 6.64
N GLN A 108 25.27 12.48 6.89
CA GLN A 108 26.69 12.25 7.23
C GLN A 108 26.89 11.39 8.49
N ASN A 109 25.91 11.34 9.38
CA ASN A 109 25.91 10.54 10.61
C ASN A 109 25.20 9.18 10.43
N ASP A 110 25.08 8.69 9.22
CA ASP A 110 24.41 7.43 8.87
C ASP A 110 22.91 7.33 9.25
N ASN A 111 22.27 8.44 9.56
CA ASN A 111 20.83 8.48 9.81
C ASN A 111 20.05 8.61 8.50
N LEU A 112 18.93 7.89 8.40
CA LEU A 112 17.99 8.06 7.29
C LEU A 112 17.08 9.25 7.59
N ILE A 113 16.98 10.17 6.63
CA ILE A 113 16.06 11.30 6.63
C ILE A 113 15.04 11.00 5.54
N PHE A 114 13.79 10.78 5.93
CA PHE A 114 12.69 10.56 5.00
C PHE A 114 12.15 11.90 4.53
N HIS A 115 11.73 11.96 3.26
CA HIS A 115 11.17 13.14 2.60
C HIS A 115 9.99 12.74 1.72
N ASP A 116 9.41 13.70 0.99
CA ASP A 116 8.30 13.49 0.06
C ASP A 116 7.01 12.99 0.75
N PHE A 117 6.48 13.83 1.63
CA PHE A 117 5.27 13.55 2.39
C PHE A 117 4.00 14.19 1.78
N GLU A 118 3.95 14.38 0.47
CA GLU A 118 2.80 15.01 -0.20
C GLU A 118 1.48 14.22 -0.05
N TYR A 119 1.59 12.91 0.17
CA TYR A 119 0.44 12.00 0.36
C TYR A 119 0.11 11.70 1.82
N PHE A 120 0.78 12.37 2.75
CA PHE A 120 0.70 12.12 4.19
C PHE A 120 -0.71 12.32 4.74
N GLY A 121 -1.15 11.41 5.61
CA GLY A 121 -2.44 11.50 6.28
C GLY A 121 -2.80 10.25 7.08
N TRP A 122 -4.06 10.16 7.49
CA TRP A 122 -4.58 9.01 8.22
C TRP A 122 -4.90 7.86 7.28
N ASP A 123 -4.44 6.65 7.59
CA ASP A 123 -4.69 5.45 6.78
C ASP A 123 -4.69 4.18 7.64
N ASP A 124 -5.04 3.05 7.01
CA ASP A 124 -4.90 1.72 7.59
C ASP A 124 -3.40 1.32 7.63
N PRO A 125 -2.87 0.86 8.78
CA PRO A 125 -1.52 0.30 8.86
C PRO A 125 -1.27 -0.84 7.87
N VAL A 126 -2.31 -1.60 7.51
CA VAL A 126 -2.20 -2.69 6.52
C VAL A 126 -1.71 -2.17 5.17
N LYS A 127 -2.19 -1.00 4.73
CA LYS A 127 -1.72 -0.39 3.48
C LYS A 127 -0.24 -0.01 3.56
N LEU A 128 0.17 0.73 4.60
CA LEU A 128 1.58 1.12 4.77
C LEU A 128 2.52 -0.09 4.77
N ILE A 129 2.13 -1.16 5.47
CA ILE A 129 2.93 -2.38 5.58
C ILE A 129 3.07 -3.06 4.23
N SER A 130 1.96 -3.19 3.51
CA SER A 130 1.91 -3.86 2.21
C SER A 130 2.65 -3.06 1.14
N ASP A 131 2.41 -1.75 1.07
CA ASP A 131 3.06 -0.88 0.09
C ASP A 131 4.58 -0.88 0.27
N PHE A 132 5.07 -0.79 1.50
CA PHE A 132 6.51 -0.86 1.78
C PHE A 132 7.14 -2.16 1.28
N SER A 133 6.47 -3.30 1.45
CA SER A 133 7.02 -4.60 1.05
C SER A 133 6.88 -4.89 -0.44
N HIS A 134 5.78 -4.47 -1.07
CA HIS A 134 5.53 -4.71 -2.50
C HIS A 134 6.22 -3.69 -3.42
N HIS A 135 6.71 -2.57 -2.87
CA HIS A 135 7.32 -1.53 -3.65
C HIS A 135 8.59 -2.05 -4.37
N ALA A 136 8.63 -1.91 -5.70
CA ALA A 136 9.68 -2.48 -6.55
C ALA A 136 11.12 -2.02 -6.14
N ALA A 137 11.26 -0.78 -5.63
CA ALA A 137 12.55 -0.25 -5.19
C ALA A 137 13.03 -0.79 -3.84
N MET A 138 12.18 -1.50 -3.07
CA MET A 138 12.57 -1.99 -1.74
C MET A 138 13.37 -3.28 -1.77
N ASN A 139 12.99 -4.22 -2.63
CA ASN A 139 13.67 -5.51 -2.86
C ASN A 139 14.18 -6.17 -1.55
N LEU A 140 13.26 -6.32 -0.58
CA LEU A 140 13.60 -6.88 0.73
C LEU A 140 13.94 -8.36 0.63
N SER A 141 15.00 -8.81 1.34
CA SER A 141 15.21 -10.24 1.55
C SER A 141 14.09 -10.81 2.44
N LYS A 142 13.88 -12.13 2.37
CA LYS A 142 12.88 -12.81 3.22
C LYS A 142 13.11 -12.55 4.71
N GLU A 143 14.33 -12.49 5.16
CA GLU A 143 14.71 -12.21 6.54
C GLU A 143 14.31 -10.77 6.94
N LEU A 144 14.59 -9.79 6.07
CA LEU A 144 14.20 -8.39 6.31
C LEU A 144 12.69 -8.20 6.27
N GLU A 145 12.00 -8.92 5.42
CA GLU A 145 10.54 -8.92 5.37
C GLU A 145 9.93 -9.49 6.66
N GLN A 146 10.46 -10.60 7.17
CA GLN A 146 10.05 -11.18 8.45
C GLN A 146 10.28 -10.21 9.62
N ILE A 147 11.44 -9.56 9.66
CA ILE A 147 11.74 -8.52 10.66
C ILE A 147 10.74 -7.36 10.53
N TRP A 148 10.47 -6.91 9.30
CA TRP A 148 9.50 -5.86 9.03
C TRP A 148 8.12 -6.20 9.60
N PHE A 149 7.56 -7.37 9.26
CA PHE A 149 6.25 -7.80 9.75
C PHE A 149 6.20 -7.94 11.27
N SER A 150 7.21 -8.50 11.88
CA SER A 150 7.29 -8.64 13.33
C SER A 150 7.28 -7.29 14.04
N GLU A 151 8.13 -6.37 13.56
CA GLU A 151 8.29 -5.05 14.17
C GLU A 151 7.06 -4.15 13.97
N VAL A 152 6.47 -4.13 12.77
CA VAL A 152 5.28 -3.32 12.52
C VAL A 152 4.06 -3.86 13.26
N SER A 153 3.95 -5.18 13.45
CA SER A 153 2.92 -5.79 14.30
C SER A 153 3.07 -5.43 15.77
N THR A 154 4.31 -5.19 16.21
CA THR A 154 4.60 -4.69 17.55
C THR A 154 4.22 -3.22 17.70
N ILE A 155 4.47 -2.41 16.66
CA ILE A 155 4.16 -0.97 16.67
C ILE A 155 2.64 -0.73 16.63
N TYR A 156 1.93 -1.38 15.71
CA TYR A 156 0.53 -1.08 15.40
C TYR A 156 -0.47 -2.09 15.99
N GLY A 157 0.02 -3.16 16.58
CA GLY A 157 -0.78 -4.18 17.25
C GLY A 157 -1.10 -5.40 16.38
N LYS A 158 -1.19 -6.54 17.04
CA LYS A 158 -1.41 -7.85 16.39
C LYS A 158 -2.78 -7.98 15.72
N HIS A 159 -3.76 -7.13 16.08
CA HIS A 159 -5.11 -7.15 15.51
C HIS A 159 -5.16 -6.88 14.01
N LEU A 160 -4.07 -6.35 13.43
CA LEU A 160 -3.98 -6.10 11.99
C LEU A 160 -3.66 -7.37 11.17
N ILE A 161 -3.13 -8.45 11.81
CA ILE A 161 -2.55 -9.60 11.10
C ILE A 161 -3.57 -10.30 10.20
N GLU A 162 -4.80 -10.52 10.69
CA GLU A 162 -5.84 -11.17 9.89
C GLU A 162 -6.21 -10.34 8.65
N ARG A 163 -6.38 -9.02 8.81
CA ARG A 163 -6.65 -8.11 7.68
C ARG A 163 -5.45 -8.01 6.74
N LEU A 164 -4.23 -7.97 7.28
CA LEU A 164 -3.01 -7.95 6.49
C LEU A 164 -2.91 -9.21 5.63
N SER A 165 -3.15 -10.39 6.22
CA SER A 165 -3.14 -11.65 5.49
C SER A 165 -4.15 -11.64 4.33
N ALA A 166 -5.39 -11.19 4.58
CA ALA A 166 -6.45 -11.14 3.58
C ALA A 166 -6.21 -10.06 2.50
N ALA A 167 -5.60 -8.92 2.85
CA ALA A 167 -5.36 -7.81 1.95
C ALA A 167 -4.06 -7.95 1.12
N TRP A 168 -3.10 -8.71 1.63
CA TRP A 168 -1.76 -8.82 1.06
C TRP A 168 -1.71 -9.09 -0.44
N PRO A 169 -2.39 -10.11 -0.97
CA PRO A 169 -2.37 -10.37 -2.41
C PRO A 169 -3.09 -9.29 -3.23
N MET A 170 -4.06 -8.59 -2.63
CA MET A 170 -4.72 -7.44 -3.29
C MET A 170 -3.73 -6.28 -3.49
N TYR A 171 -2.90 -5.99 -2.48
CA TYR A 171 -1.84 -4.97 -2.63
C TYR A 171 -0.78 -5.41 -3.63
N GLY A 172 -0.44 -6.70 -3.71
CA GLY A 172 0.42 -7.25 -4.77
C GLY A 172 -0.13 -6.95 -6.16
N LEU A 173 -1.43 -7.18 -6.39
CA LEU A 173 -2.09 -6.83 -7.66
C LEU A 173 -2.08 -5.31 -7.93
N ASN A 174 -2.32 -4.49 -6.91
CA ASN A 174 -2.24 -3.05 -7.04
C ASN A 174 -0.84 -2.60 -7.49
N TRP A 175 0.21 -3.19 -6.92
CA TRP A 175 1.60 -2.91 -7.28
C TRP A 175 1.96 -3.41 -8.69
N CYS A 176 1.40 -4.53 -9.15
CA CYS A 176 1.52 -4.95 -10.56
C CYS A 176 1.04 -3.83 -11.51
N LEU A 177 -0.13 -3.23 -11.22
CA LEU A 177 -0.64 -2.12 -12.03
C LEU A 177 0.21 -0.85 -11.92
N ILE A 178 0.82 -0.58 -10.75
CA ILE A 178 1.74 0.55 -10.59
C ILE A 178 2.98 0.37 -11.47
N ILE A 179 3.56 -0.83 -11.49
CA ILE A 179 4.72 -1.16 -12.34
C ILE A 179 4.36 -1.00 -13.83
N LEU A 180 3.15 -1.38 -14.22
CA LEU A 180 2.67 -1.23 -15.60
C LEU A 180 2.49 0.24 -16.04
N ASN A 181 2.57 1.22 -15.13
CA ASN A 181 2.58 2.63 -15.52
C ASN A 181 3.71 2.97 -16.50
N GLU A 182 4.75 2.13 -16.59
CA GLU A 182 5.82 2.27 -17.60
C GLU A 182 5.29 2.22 -19.05
N PHE A 183 4.11 1.64 -19.29
CA PHE A 183 3.46 1.69 -20.62
C PHE A 183 2.79 3.02 -20.95
N LYS A 184 2.66 3.94 -19.98
CA LYS A 184 2.04 5.26 -20.19
C LYS A 184 3.07 6.25 -20.73
N ASP A 185 2.76 6.89 -21.86
CA ASP A 185 3.65 7.85 -22.53
C ASP A 185 4.09 9.02 -21.63
N GLU A 186 3.24 9.44 -20.69
CA GLU A 186 3.54 10.51 -19.73
C GLU A 186 4.69 10.17 -18.77
N PHE A 187 4.92 8.88 -18.49
CA PHE A 187 6.05 8.43 -17.66
C PHE A 187 7.36 8.44 -18.45
N TRP A 188 7.33 8.19 -19.76
CA TRP A 188 8.51 8.27 -20.62
C TRP A 188 8.97 9.72 -20.85
N SER A 189 8.04 10.66 -20.96
CA SER A 189 8.36 12.06 -21.17
C SER A 189 9.04 12.75 -19.97
N ARG A 190 9.00 12.13 -18.78
CA ARG A 190 9.61 12.64 -17.55
C ARG A 190 11.01 12.08 -17.26
N ARG A 191 11.48 11.15 -18.07
CA ARG A 191 12.83 10.54 -18.03
C ARG A 191 13.72 11.10 -19.11
#